data_c43309fb207c235140519098be10ca37
#
_entry.id   c43309fb207c235140519098be10ca37
#
_cell.length_a   1.000
_cell.length_b   1.000
_cell.length_c   1.000
_cell.angle_alpha   90.00
_cell.angle_beta   90.00
_cell.angle_gamma   90.00
#
_symmetry.space_group_name_H-M   'P 1'
#
loop_
_entity.id
_entity.type
_entity.pdbx_description
1 polymer ?
#
loop_
_entity_poly.entity_id
_entity_poly.type
_entity_poly.pdbx_seq_one_letter_code
_entity_poly.pdbx_strand_id
1 'polypeptide(L)'
;KEKIKQDKFLLDDGTFLPFLGGWFLYLGYELVMEIEKKIKIPESPYNLPTAILARVKTAVIHDKKEKNLYLISEDSKEEIEIIYKDFKKLANKKRTLKLLKNSIRIINKDSKTKHQKYVKKCIDYIFQGEIFQANLSRLWEFKVKKKISDELLYSRLRVTNPSPFSGIIKIGKSTIISSSPERLVSLKNRKIETRPIAGTRPRGSTGMLDVELCRELISSEKERAEHLMLVDLERNDLSRVCEFGSVKVDEMMVIESYSHVHHIVSNVSGKIKKHVKPGQIISAVFPGGTITGCPKIRCIEILGELEKVGRGPYTGSLGYINNYGDLDINILIRTMIREGENLSLRAGGGIVADSIPEKETQETEAKANGMLKALKEIYFQ
;
A
#
# COMPACT_ATOMS: atom_id res chain seq x y z
N LYS A 1 -3.90 -10.73 28.89
CA LYS A 1 -3.11 -11.83 28.29
C LYS A 1 -4.07 -12.89 27.79
N GLU A 2 -4.74 -12.66 26.67
CA GLU A 2 -5.50 -13.71 26.00
C GLU A 2 -4.52 -14.67 25.33
N LYS A 3 -4.62 -15.95 25.65
CA LYS A 3 -3.91 -17.00 24.96
C LYS A 3 -4.48 -17.11 23.55
N ILE A 4 -3.68 -16.78 22.54
CA ILE A 4 -4.01 -17.08 21.15
C ILE A 4 -4.08 -18.61 21.03
N LYS A 5 -5.27 -19.16 20.85
CA LYS A 5 -5.44 -20.58 20.54
C LYS A 5 -4.91 -20.85 19.14
N GLN A 6 -3.96 -21.74 19.04
CA GLN A 6 -3.26 -22.10 17.80
C GLN A 6 -3.99 -23.15 16.94
N ASP A 7 -5.27 -23.31 17.09
CA ASP A 7 -6.00 -24.29 16.27
C ASP A 7 -6.36 -23.67 14.92
N LYS A 8 -5.62 -24.08 13.90
CA LYS A 8 -5.92 -23.72 12.50
C LYS A 8 -7.15 -24.49 12.08
N PHE A 9 -8.26 -23.78 11.87
CA PHE A 9 -9.40 -24.36 11.21
C PHE A 9 -9.09 -24.51 9.71
N LEU A 10 -8.90 -25.77 9.31
CA LEU A 10 -9.10 -26.21 7.94
C LEU A 10 -10.60 -26.47 7.79
N LEU A 11 -11.21 -26.00 6.71
CA LEU A 11 -12.54 -26.49 6.33
C LEU A 11 -12.44 -27.99 6.04
N ASP A 12 -13.59 -28.68 6.07
CA ASP A 12 -13.67 -30.13 5.85
C ASP A 12 -13.04 -30.58 4.51
N ASP A 13 -12.98 -29.68 3.53
CA ASP A 13 -12.33 -29.86 2.21
C ASP A 13 -10.83 -29.49 2.19
N GLY A 14 -10.24 -29.16 3.33
CA GLY A 14 -8.84 -28.73 3.45
C GLY A 14 -8.58 -27.28 3.07
N THR A 15 -9.61 -26.50 2.76
CA THR A 15 -9.48 -25.06 2.40
C THR A 15 -9.02 -24.25 3.62
N PHE A 16 -7.95 -23.46 3.43
CA PHE A 16 -7.43 -22.54 4.43
C PHE A 16 -7.96 -21.12 4.17
N LEU A 17 -8.77 -20.60 5.08
CA LEU A 17 -9.24 -19.22 4.99
C LEU A 17 -8.19 -18.22 5.49
N PRO A 18 -8.01 -17.09 4.80
CA PRO A 18 -6.98 -16.08 5.14
C PRO A 18 -7.25 -15.35 6.46
N PHE A 19 -8.50 -15.32 6.92
CA PHE A 19 -8.92 -14.62 8.14
C PHE A 19 -10.06 -15.39 8.84
N LEU A 20 -9.87 -15.70 10.11
CA LEU A 20 -10.83 -16.38 10.97
C LEU A 20 -11.17 -15.56 12.23
N GLY A 21 -11.13 -14.25 12.11
CA GLY A 21 -11.17 -13.33 13.22
C GLY A 21 -9.77 -12.84 13.62
N GLY A 22 -9.71 -11.77 14.37
CA GLY A 22 -8.46 -11.13 14.74
C GLY A 22 -8.58 -9.62 14.83
N TRP A 23 -7.59 -8.94 14.29
CA TRP A 23 -7.53 -7.48 14.31
C TRP A 23 -7.31 -6.92 12.92
N PHE A 24 -8.06 -5.87 12.60
CA PHE A 24 -7.74 -4.97 11.51
C PHE A 24 -6.78 -3.90 12.04
N LEU A 25 -5.83 -3.47 11.21
CA LEU A 25 -4.91 -2.41 11.57
C LEU A 25 -4.80 -1.34 10.48
N TYR A 26 -4.62 -0.11 10.95
CA TYR A 26 -4.18 1.03 10.17
C TYR A 26 -2.94 1.61 10.84
N LEU A 27 -1.92 1.91 10.05
CA LEU A 27 -0.67 2.51 10.48
C LEU A 27 -0.42 3.74 9.59
N GLY A 28 -0.47 4.95 10.17
CA GLY A 28 -0.06 6.18 9.50
C GLY A 28 1.46 6.27 9.42
N TYR A 29 1.97 6.98 8.43
CA TYR A 29 3.42 7.11 8.21
C TYR A 29 4.15 7.65 9.43
N GLU A 30 3.53 8.57 10.17
CA GLU A 30 4.09 9.21 11.36
C GLU A 30 4.28 8.24 12.53
N LEU A 31 3.76 7.00 12.46
CA LEU A 31 4.07 5.95 13.44
C LEU A 31 5.59 5.69 13.55
N VAL A 32 6.34 6.03 12.52
CA VAL A 32 7.81 5.94 12.56
C VAL A 32 8.42 6.71 13.71
N MET A 33 7.84 7.84 14.15
CA MET A 33 8.32 8.61 15.30
C MET A 33 8.17 7.86 16.63
N GLU A 34 7.23 6.92 16.73
CA GLU A 34 7.09 6.04 17.89
C GLU A 34 8.05 4.85 17.85
N ILE A 35 8.41 4.39 16.65
CA ILE A 35 9.37 3.31 16.42
C ILE A 35 10.78 3.80 16.62
N GLU A 36 11.12 4.95 16.02
CA GLU A 36 12.43 5.58 16.03
C GLU A 36 12.32 6.99 16.66
N LYS A 37 12.36 7.05 17.97
CA LYS A 37 12.09 8.27 18.76
C LYS A 37 13.01 9.47 18.46
N LYS A 38 14.12 9.24 17.77
CA LYS A 38 15.05 10.32 17.34
C LYS A 38 14.55 11.06 16.11
N ILE A 39 13.68 10.44 15.32
CA ILE A 39 13.12 11.04 14.10
C ILE A 39 12.09 12.10 14.48
N LYS A 40 12.21 13.26 13.82
CA LYS A 40 11.23 14.34 13.90
C LYS A 40 10.81 14.71 12.48
N ILE A 41 9.56 14.46 12.15
CA ILE A 41 8.95 14.81 10.87
C ILE A 41 7.66 15.59 11.11
N PRO A 42 7.15 16.31 10.10
CA PRO A 42 5.87 17.01 10.22
C PRO A 42 4.73 16.07 10.61
N GLU A 43 3.83 16.55 11.45
CA GLU A 43 2.63 15.81 11.84
C GLU A 43 1.67 15.61 10.65
N SER A 44 0.87 14.55 10.74
CA SER A 44 -0.19 14.26 9.76
C SER A 44 -1.19 15.41 9.68
N PRO A 45 -1.52 15.90 8.46
CA PRO A 45 -2.52 16.95 8.29
C PRO A 45 -3.97 16.44 8.38
N TYR A 46 -4.15 15.12 8.58
CA TYR A 46 -5.46 14.46 8.60
C TYR A 46 -5.95 14.22 10.01
N ASN A 47 -7.27 14.30 10.20
CA ASN A 47 -7.92 13.99 11.47
C ASN A 47 -8.04 12.46 11.64
N LEU A 48 -6.90 11.79 11.63
CA LEU A 48 -6.74 10.36 11.81
C LEU A 48 -5.77 10.08 12.95
N PRO A 49 -6.01 9.07 13.77
CA PRO A 49 -5.00 8.63 14.74
C PRO A 49 -3.76 8.11 14.00
N THR A 50 -2.60 8.17 14.64
CA THR A 50 -1.34 7.66 14.09
C THR A 50 -1.42 6.15 13.79
N ALA A 51 -2.13 5.38 14.64
CA ALA A 51 -2.38 3.96 14.40
C ALA A 51 -3.73 3.54 14.99
N ILE A 52 -4.32 2.50 14.40
CA ILE A 52 -5.54 1.83 14.90
C ILE A 52 -5.30 0.33 14.90
N LEU A 53 -5.74 -0.29 15.98
CA LEU A 53 -5.88 -1.74 16.08
C LEU A 53 -7.32 -2.03 16.49
N ALA A 54 -8.15 -2.50 15.57
CA ALA A 54 -9.55 -2.76 15.81
C ALA A 54 -9.83 -4.26 15.85
N ARG A 55 -10.49 -4.73 16.89
CA ARG A 55 -10.90 -6.14 17.01
C ARG A 55 -12.01 -6.43 16.03
N VAL A 56 -11.82 -7.48 15.22
CA VAL A 56 -12.79 -7.95 14.23
C VAL A 56 -13.09 -9.41 14.53
N LYS A 57 -14.29 -9.69 14.99
CA LYS A 57 -14.75 -11.03 15.36
C LYS A 57 -15.54 -11.70 14.23
N THR A 58 -16.10 -10.91 13.33
CA THR A 58 -17.03 -11.33 12.32
C THR A 58 -16.61 -10.81 10.96
N ALA A 59 -16.57 -11.67 9.95
CA ALA A 59 -16.13 -11.30 8.61
C ALA A 59 -16.90 -12.04 7.51
N VAL A 60 -16.90 -11.43 6.33
CA VAL A 60 -17.36 -12.06 5.09
C VAL A 60 -16.19 -12.18 4.14
N ILE A 61 -15.89 -13.40 3.71
CA ILE A 61 -14.82 -13.67 2.75
C ILE A 61 -15.44 -14.14 1.44
N HIS A 62 -15.10 -13.48 0.34
CA HIS A 62 -15.49 -13.89 -1.00
C HIS A 62 -14.28 -14.46 -1.74
N ASP A 63 -14.24 -15.75 -1.90
CA ASP A 63 -13.31 -16.43 -2.78
C ASP A 63 -13.81 -16.32 -4.23
N LYS A 64 -13.11 -15.48 -5.01
CA LYS A 64 -13.48 -15.25 -6.41
C LYS A 64 -13.10 -16.42 -7.33
N LYS A 65 -12.08 -17.20 -6.96
CA LYS A 65 -11.59 -18.33 -7.75
C LYS A 65 -12.59 -19.48 -7.66
N GLU A 66 -12.92 -19.88 -6.44
CA GLU A 66 -13.86 -20.98 -6.17
C GLU A 66 -15.33 -20.50 -6.17
N LYS A 67 -15.57 -19.17 -6.30
CA LYS A 67 -16.90 -18.52 -6.27
C LYS A 67 -17.69 -18.79 -4.99
N ASN A 68 -16.99 -19.04 -3.90
CA ASN A 68 -17.56 -19.30 -2.58
C ASN A 68 -17.63 -18.02 -1.73
N LEU A 69 -18.65 -17.96 -0.88
CA LEU A 69 -18.81 -16.93 0.14
C LEU A 69 -18.79 -17.57 1.52
N TYR A 70 -17.84 -17.18 2.35
CA TYR A 70 -17.70 -17.66 3.72
C TYR A 70 -18.14 -16.59 4.69
N LEU A 71 -19.03 -16.95 5.62
CA LEU A 71 -19.42 -16.11 6.75
C LEU A 71 -18.75 -16.65 8.00
N ILE A 72 -18.01 -15.80 8.70
CA ILE A 72 -17.20 -16.16 9.84
C ILE A 72 -17.68 -15.36 11.04
N SER A 73 -17.87 -16.01 12.19
CA SER A 73 -18.05 -15.38 13.49
C SER A 73 -17.33 -16.18 14.57
N GLU A 74 -16.68 -15.47 15.50
CA GLU A 74 -16.10 -16.05 16.72
C GLU A 74 -17.13 -16.17 17.84
N ASP A 75 -18.19 -15.35 17.81
CA ASP A 75 -19.10 -15.20 18.92
C ASP A 75 -20.24 -16.23 18.86
N SER A 76 -21.03 -16.27 17.78
CA SER A 76 -22.16 -17.21 17.71
C SER A 76 -22.67 -17.49 16.31
N LYS A 77 -23.51 -18.54 16.19
CA LYS A 77 -24.24 -18.86 14.95
C LYS A 77 -25.31 -17.82 14.63
N GLU A 78 -25.90 -17.20 15.64
CA GLU A 78 -26.91 -16.15 15.49
C GLU A 78 -26.39 -14.93 14.76
N GLU A 79 -25.13 -14.53 15.01
CA GLU A 79 -24.47 -13.45 14.27
C GLU A 79 -24.28 -13.79 12.79
N ILE A 80 -23.92 -15.02 12.48
CA ILE A 80 -23.84 -15.48 11.08
C ILE A 80 -25.19 -15.38 10.38
N GLU A 81 -26.28 -15.73 11.08
CA GLU A 81 -27.66 -15.62 10.52
C GLU A 81 -28.05 -14.17 10.27
N ILE A 82 -27.69 -13.24 11.17
CA ILE A 82 -27.97 -11.80 11.00
C ILE A 82 -27.26 -11.29 9.74
N ILE A 83 -25.96 -11.57 9.60
CA ILE A 83 -25.18 -11.17 8.44
C ILE A 83 -25.73 -11.78 7.15
N TYR A 84 -26.11 -13.05 7.18
CA TYR A 84 -26.71 -13.73 6.03
C TYR A 84 -28.04 -13.09 5.59
N LYS A 85 -28.91 -12.72 6.56
CA LYS A 85 -30.16 -12.00 6.28
C LYS A 85 -29.89 -10.63 5.65
N ASP A 86 -28.91 -9.89 6.17
CA ASP A 86 -28.56 -8.58 5.63
C ASP A 86 -27.93 -8.70 4.24
N PHE A 87 -27.09 -9.70 4.01
CA PHE A 87 -26.53 -9.99 2.70
C PHE A 87 -27.63 -10.31 1.66
N LYS A 88 -28.61 -11.14 2.01
CA LYS A 88 -29.77 -11.42 1.14
C LYS A 88 -30.58 -10.16 0.78
N LYS A 89 -30.80 -9.26 1.76
CA LYS A 89 -31.49 -7.99 1.49
C LYS A 89 -30.71 -7.11 0.51
N LEU A 90 -29.37 -7.10 0.61
CA LEU A 90 -28.49 -6.30 -0.24
C LEU A 90 -28.35 -6.88 -1.65
N ALA A 91 -28.26 -8.20 -1.79
CA ALA A 91 -28.16 -8.89 -3.08
C ALA A 91 -29.32 -8.57 -4.03
N ASN A 92 -30.52 -8.32 -3.46
CA ASN A 92 -31.73 -7.99 -4.22
C ASN A 92 -31.87 -6.50 -4.57
N LYS A 93 -30.99 -5.62 -4.04
CA LYS A 93 -31.00 -4.19 -4.33
C LYS A 93 -30.15 -3.86 -5.56
N LYS A 94 -30.76 -3.66 -6.71
CA LYS A 94 -30.09 -3.03 -7.87
C LYS A 94 -29.74 -1.59 -7.49
N ARG A 95 -28.49 -1.30 -7.17
CA ARG A 95 -27.99 0.07 -7.01
C ARG A 95 -27.63 0.61 -8.39
N THR A 96 -28.44 1.52 -8.90
CA THR A 96 -28.08 2.35 -10.06
C THR A 96 -27.18 3.48 -9.57
N LEU A 97 -25.89 3.38 -9.84
CA LEU A 97 -24.93 4.46 -9.57
C LEU A 97 -25.18 5.56 -10.61
N LYS A 98 -25.86 6.63 -10.21
CA LYS A 98 -26.04 7.83 -11.07
C LYS A 98 -24.71 8.58 -11.11
N LEU A 99 -24.17 8.73 -12.30
CA LEU A 99 -22.98 9.54 -12.56
C LEU A 99 -23.34 11.03 -12.45
N LEU A 100 -22.54 11.77 -11.72
CA LEU A 100 -22.79 13.17 -11.40
C LEU A 100 -21.74 14.06 -12.08
N LYS A 101 -22.17 14.83 -13.09
CA LYS A 101 -21.32 15.81 -13.76
C LYS A 101 -20.87 16.93 -12.81
N ASN A 102 -19.67 17.48 -13.01
CA ASN A 102 -19.12 18.65 -12.30
C ASN A 102 -19.12 18.52 -10.77
N SER A 103 -18.72 17.36 -10.27
CA SER A 103 -18.81 17.06 -8.83
C SER A 103 -17.48 17.05 -8.11
N ILE A 104 -16.36 17.13 -8.84
CA ILE A 104 -15.00 17.16 -8.30
C ILE A 104 -14.23 18.30 -8.96
N ARG A 105 -13.54 19.10 -8.15
CA ARG A 105 -12.70 20.21 -8.57
C ARG A 105 -11.34 20.14 -7.89
N ILE A 106 -10.28 20.26 -8.68
CA ILE A 106 -8.94 20.45 -8.12
C ILE A 106 -8.85 21.83 -7.46
N ILE A 107 -8.31 21.89 -6.25
CA ILE A 107 -8.10 23.13 -5.50
C ILE A 107 -6.64 23.46 -5.30
N ASN A 108 -5.78 22.43 -5.22
CA ASN A 108 -4.35 22.60 -5.07
C ASN A 108 -3.60 21.45 -5.71
N LYS A 109 -2.38 21.70 -6.14
CA LYS A 109 -1.44 20.71 -6.67
C LYS A 109 -0.02 21.22 -6.47
N ASP A 110 0.85 20.42 -5.89
CA ASP A 110 2.26 20.79 -5.85
C ASP A 110 2.81 21.09 -7.24
N SER A 111 3.41 22.26 -7.42
CA SER A 111 3.89 22.71 -8.71
C SER A 111 5.04 21.82 -9.22
N LYS A 112 5.16 21.70 -10.54
CA LYS A 112 6.26 20.96 -11.17
C LYS A 112 7.60 21.56 -10.77
N THR A 113 7.72 22.87 -10.78
CA THR A 113 8.95 23.60 -10.43
C THR A 113 9.38 23.33 -8.99
N LYS A 114 8.41 23.31 -8.02
CA LYS A 114 8.70 22.98 -6.62
C LYS A 114 9.24 21.57 -6.51
N HIS A 115 8.62 20.60 -7.16
CA HIS A 115 9.06 19.21 -7.13
C HIS A 115 10.44 19.04 -7.77
N GLN A 116 10.69 19.62 -8.94
CA GLN A 116 12.00 19.60 -9.61
C GLN A 116 13.11 20.18 -8.72
N LYS A 117 12.82 21.27 -7.98
CA LYS A 117 13.76 21.82 -7.01
C LYS A 117 14.06 20.82 -5.88
N TYR A 118 13.06 20.07 -5.41
CA TYR A 118 13.27 19.08 -4.36
C TYR A 118 14.01 17.84 -4.87
N VAL A 119 13.76 17.42 -6.12
CA VAL A 119 14.53 16.36 -6.79
C VAL A 119 16.00 16.75 -6.84
N LYS A 120 16.34 17.98 -7.26
CA LYS A 120 17.73 18.47 -7.27
C LYS A 120 18.36 18.41 -5.87
N LYS A 121 17.63 18.82 -4.83
CA LYS A 121 18.14 18.71 -3.44
C LYS A 121 18.36 17.26 -2.99
N CYS A 122 17.49 16.32 -3.38
CA CYS A 122 17.72 14.90 -3.12
C CYS A 122 19.02 14.42 -3.80
N ILE A 123 19.23 14.81 -5.04
CA ILE A 123 20.47 14.50 -5.79
C ILE A 123 21.70 15.10 -5.09
N ASP A 124 21.61 16.34 -4.59
CA ASP A 124 22.70 16.96 -3.82
C ASP A 124 23.03 16.13 -2.55
N TYR A 125 22.01 15.66 -1.80
CA TYR A 125 22.22 14.79 -0.63
C TYR A 125 22.85 13.44 -1.02
N ILE A 126 22.53 12.90 -2.18
CA ILE A 126 23.15 11.66 -2.70
C ILE A 126 24.63 11.90 -3.00
N PHE A 127 24.98 12.98 -3.69
CA PHE A 127 26.39 13.33 -3.97
C PHE A 127 27.20 13.69 -2.71
N GLN A 128 26.54 14.17 -1.66
CA GLN A 128 27.15 14.38 -0.35
C GLN A 128 27.36 13.07 0.41
N GLY A 129 26.86 11.94 -0.10
CA GLY A 129 26.99 10.62 0.53
C GLY A 129 26.05 10.38 1.71
N GLU A 130 25.03 11.22 1.89
CA GLU A 130 24.08 11.08 2.99
C GLU A 130 23.04 9.97 2.75
N ILE A 131 22.62 9.80 1.50
CA ILE A 131 21.62 8.81 1.07
C ILE A 131 22.00 8.22 -0.30
N PHE A 132 21.44 7.04 -0.62
CA PHE A 132 21.57 6.44 -1.95
C PHE A 132 20.32 6.69 -2.80
N GLN A 133 19.15 6.75 -2.15
CA GLN A 133 17.85 6.95 -2.78
C GLN A 133 16.88 7.57 -1.77
N ALA A 134 15.96 8.43 -2.24
CA ALA A 134 14.82 8.89 -1.45
C ALA A 134 13.53 8.89 -2.27
N ASN A 135 12.42 8.42 -1.69
CA ASN A 135 11.10 8.39 -2.34
C ASN A 135 10.35 9.71 -2.11
N LEU A 136 10.50 10.66 -3.02
CA LEU A 136 9.92 12.00 -2.94
C LEU A 136 8.50 12.04 -3.53
N SER A 137 7.55 12.69 -2.86
CA SER A 137 6.16 12.74 -3.28
C SER A 137 5.65 14.13 -3.61
N ARG A 138 4.53 14.16 -4.36
CA ARG A 138 3.72 15.35 -4.66
C ARG A 138 2.30 15.16 -4.15
N LEU A 139 1.66 16.26 -3.77
CA LEU A 139 0.29 16.31 -3.27
C LEU A 139 -0.66 16.90 -4.34
N TRP A 140 -1.86 16.32 -4.43
CA TRP A 140 -3.01 16.86 -5.14
C TRP A 140 -4.19 16.94 -4.19
N GLU A 141 -4.91 18.04 -4.21
CA GLU A 141 -6.07 18.28 -3.36
C GLU A 141 -7.28 18.69 -4.20
N PHE A 142 -8.44 18.21 -3.80
CA PHE A 142 -9.70 18.37 -4.52
C PHE A 142 -10.83 18.71 -3.57
N LYS A 143 -11.85 19.40 -4.09
CA LYS A 143 -13.17 19.48 -3.48
C LYS A 143 -14.11 18.50 -4.17
N VAL A 144 -14.80 17.69 -3.38
CA VAL A 144 -15.76 16.68 -3.81
C VAL A 144 -17.11 17.00 -3.22
N LYS A 145 -18.15 17.13 -4.06
CA LYS A 145 -19.51 17.41 -3.57
C LYS A 145 -19.99 16.29 -2.64
N LYS A 146 -20.71 16.64 -1.56
CA LYS A 146 -21.22 15.69 -0.53
C LYS A 146 -22.02 14.52 -1.09
N LYS A 147 -22.74 14.71 -2.20
CA LYS A 147 -23.56 13.68 -2.84
C LYS A 147 -22.74 12.55 -3.49
N ILE A 148 -21.42 12.70 -3.65
CA ILE A 148 -20.54 11.62 -4.09
C ILE A 148 -20.20 10.78 -2.87
N SER A 149 -20.59 9.50 -2.88
CA SER A 149 -20.26 8.59 -1.80
C SER A 149 -18.83 8.04 -1.93
N ASP A 150 -18.27 7.61 -0.80
CA ASP A 150 -16.94 7.00 -0.75
C ASP A 150 -16.91 5.66 -1.50
N GLU A 151 -18.02 4.91 -1.46
CA GLU A 151 -18.16 3.64 -2.17
C GLU A 151 -18.15 3.84 -3.69
N LEU A 152 -18.70 4.95 -4.19
CA LEU A 152 -18.64 5.29 -5.61
C LEU A 152 -17.21 5.59 -6.02
N LEU A 153 -16.47 6.40 -5.23
CA LEU A 153 -15.05 6.67 -5.47
C LEU A 153 -14.23 5.37 -5.49
N TYR A 154 -14.45 4.50 -4.51
CA TYR A 154 -13.77 3.21 -4.43
C TYR A 154 -14.11 2.29 -5.61
N SER A 155 -15.39 2.20 -5.99
CA SER A 155 -15.79 1.37 -7.13
C SER A 155 -15.12 1.82 -8.43
N ARG A 156 -14.99 3.13 -8.64
CA ARG A 156 -14.28 3.71 -9.79
C ARG A 156 -12.79 3.43 -9.72
N LEU A 157 -12.18 3.65 -8.56
CA LEU A 157 -10.75 3.40 -8.39
C LEU A 157 -10.38 1.93 -8.68
N ARG A 158 -11.22 0.99 -8.27
CA ARG A 158 -11.04 -0.45 -8.57
C ARG A 158 -11.08 -0.77 -10.07
N VAL A 159 -11.79 0.01 -10.86
CA VAL A 159 -11.87 -0.16 -12.32
C VAL A 159 -10.67 0.50 -13.01
N THR A 160 -10.33 1.72 -12.60
CA THR A 160 -9.26 2.50 -13.27
C THR A 160 -7.85 2.12 -12.82
N ASN A 161 -7.72 1.49 -11.66
CA ASN A 161 -6.45 1.07 -11.08
C ASN A 161 -6.62 -0.25 -10.29
N PRO A 162 -6.97 -1.37 -10.93
CA PRO A 162 -7.13 -2.64 -10.24
C PRO A 162 -5.81 -3.09 -9.61
N SER A 163 -5.87 -3.50 -8.35
CA SER A 163 -4.67 -3.88 -7.57
C SER A 163 -5.02 -4.89 -6.48
N PRO A 164 -4.05 -5.76 -6.09
CA PRO A 164 -4.31 -6.88 -5.18
C PRO A 164 -4.68 -6.45 -3.74
N PHE A 165 -4.17 -5.32 -3.27
CA PHE A 165 -4.41 -4.81 -1.91
C PHE A 165 -5.37 -3.62 -1.89
N SER A 166 -6.42 -3.68 -2.73
CA SER A 166 -7.45 -2.64 -2.75
C SER A 166 -8.31 -2.70 -1.49
N GLY A 167 -8.62 -1.54 -0.92
CA GLY A 167 -9.44 -1.45 0.29
C GLY A 167 -10.06 -0.07 0.48
N ILE A 168 -11.16 -0.06 1.25
CA ILE A 168 -11.79 1.17 1.74
C ILE A 168 -12.03 1.03 3.22
N ILE A 169 -11.69 2.05 4.00
CA ILE A 169 -11.98 2.12 5.42
C ILE A 169 -12.41 3.53 5.80
N LYS A 170 -13.43 3.60 6.64
CA LYS A 170 -13.89 4.84 7.25
C LYS A 170 -13.52 4.86 8.73
N ILE A 171 -12.83 5.90 9.15
CA ILE A 171 -12.37 6.11 10.53
C ILE A 171 -12.87 7.49 10.96
N GLY A 172 -13.90 7.52 11.81
CA GLY A 172 -14.53 8.77 12.20
C GLY A 172 -15.09 9.54 10.98
N LYS A 173 -14.53 10.71 10.71
CA LYS A 173 -14.93 11.57 9.56
C LYS A 173 -14.02 11.40 8.34
N SER A 174 -12.97 10.62 8.44
CA SER A 174 -11.99 10.39 7.39
C SER A 174 -12.21 9.04 6.72
N THR A 175 -12.05 8.96 5.41
CA THR A 175 -12.13 7.72 4.63
C THR A 175 -10.84 7.55 3.83
N ILE A 176 -10.19 6.40 3.98
CA ILE A 176 -9.04 5.97 3.19
C ILE A 176 -9.56 5.07 2.08
N ILE A 177 -9.27 5.43 0.84
CA ILE A 177 -9.70 4.74 -0.38
C ILE A 177 -8.45 4.35 -1.16
N SER A 178 -8.10 3.07 -1.14
CA SER A 178 -6.81 2.57 -1.63
C SER A 178 -6.97 1.54 -2.73
N SER A 179 -6.04 1.56 -3.68
CA SER A 179 -5.83 0.52 -4.69
C SER A 179 -4.34 0.21 -4.78
N SER A 180 -3.79 -0.24 -3.66
CA SER A 180 -2.36 -0.51 -3.52
C SER A 180 -1.93 -1.78 -4.24
N PRO A 181 -0.84 -1.74 -5.02
CA PRO A 181 -0.26 -2.93 -5.63
C PRO A 181 0.72 -3.66 -4.72
N GLU A 182 1.15 -3.06 -3.60
CA GLU A 182 2.35 -3.48 -2.88
C GLU A 182 2.04 -3.99 -1.48
N ARG A 183 2.68 -5.13 -1.14
CA ARG A 183 2.68 -5.70 0.21
C ARG A 183 3.84 -5.11 1.00
N LEU A 184 3.57 -4.70 2.25
CA LEU A 184 4.61 -4.40 3.21
C LEU A 184 5.23 -5.70 3.73
N VAL A 185 4.40 -6.57 4.30
CA VAL A 185 4.85 -7.83 4.89
C VAL A 185 3.69 -8.80 5.03
N SER A 186 3.96 -10.08 4.81
CA SER A 186 3.07 -11.17 5.22
C SER A 186 3.78 -12.15 6.15
N LEU A 187 3.01 -12.73 7.05
CA LEU A 187 3.44 -13.84 7.90
C LEU A 187 2.41 -14.94 7.80
N LYS A 188 2.86 -16.13 7.42
CA LYS A 188 2.03 -17.34 7.38
C LYS A 188 2.84 -18.53 7.86
N ASN A 189 2.33 -19.23 8.85
CA ASN A 189 3.02 -20.44 9.36
C ASN A 189 4.49 -20.19 9.74
N ARG A 190 4.80 -19.05 10.38
CA ARG A 190 6.16 -18.60 10.71
C ARG A 190 7.06 -18.25 9.51
N LYS A 191 6.61 -18.40 8.28
CA LYS A 191 7.28 -17.86 7.10
C LYS A 191 6.86 -16.39 6.94
N ILE A 192 7.82 -15.47 7.07
CA ILE A 192 7.64 -14.06 6.81
C ILE A 192 8.13 -13.74 5.40
N GLU A 193 7.44 -12.86 4.69
CA GLU A 193 7.76 -12.49 3.32
C GLU A 193 7.51 -11.00 3.08
N THR A 194 8.43 -10.38 2.32
CA THR A 194 8.23 -9.07 1.69
C THR A 194 8.39 -9.24 0.18
N ARG A 195 7.73 -8.36 -0.60
CA ARG A 195 7.75 -8.47 -2.05
C ARG A 195 7.98 -7.11 -2.69
N PRO A 196 9.23 -6.61 -2.65
CA PRO A 196 9.59 -5.32 -3.22
C PRO A 196 9.35 -5.30 -4.73
N ILE A 197 8.79 -4.19 -5.18
CA ILE A 197 8.53 -3.90 -6.60
C ILE A 197 9.43 -2.74 -6.99
N ALA A 198 10.19 -2.92 -8.07
CA ALA A 198 10.94 -1.84 -8.71
C ALA A 198 10.81 -1.94 -10.24
N GLY A 199 10.97 -0.83 -10.90
CA GLY A 199 10.83 -0.78 -12.35
C GLY A 199 9.39 -1.04 -12.82
N THR A 200 8.97 -0.27 -13.80
CA THR A 200 7.63 -0.41 -14.38
C THR A 200 7.65 -0.06 -15.85
N ARG A 201 7.01 -0.89 -16.68
CA ARG A 201 6.71 -0.57 -18.08
C ARG A 201 5.23 -0.79 -18.35
N PRO A 202 4.61 0.03 -19.24
CA PRO A 202 3.24 -0.20 -19.67
C PRO A 202 3.12 -1.52 -20.44
N ARG A 203 1.90 -2.05 -20.54
CA ARG A 203 1.61 -3.16 -21.46
C ARG A 203 1.72 -2.70 -22.90
N GLY A 204 2.28 -3.54 -23.74
CA GLY A 204 2.34 -3.31 -25.18
C GLY A 204 0.98 -3.40 -25.85
N SER A 205 0.73 -2.57 -26.86
CA SER A 205 -0.49 -2.61 -27.67
C SER A 205 -0.56 -3.86 -28.59
N THR A 206 0.57 -4.49 -28.84
CA THR A 206 0.72 -5.76 -29.59
C THR A 206 1.55 -6.72 -28.75
N GLY A 207 1.42 -8.03 -29.01
CA GLY A 207 2.22 -9.04 -28.31
C GLY A 207 3.73 -8.86 -28.50
N MET A 208 4.18 -8.41 -29.69
CA MET A 208 5.59 -8.15 -29.97
C MET A 208 6.12 -6.98 -29.12
N LEU A 209 5.41 -5.86 -29.10
CA LEU A 209 5.77 -4.70 -28.29
C LEU A 209 5.73 -5.01 -26.78
N ASP A 210 4.80 -5.87 -26.36
CA ASP A 210 4.67 -6.29 -24.95
C ASP A 210 5.92 -7.07 -24.50
N VAL A 211 6.43 -7.99 -25.34
CA VAL A 211 7.67 -8.73 -25.09
C VAL A 211 8.89 -7.80 -25.10
N GLU A 212 8.93 -6.83 -26.01
CA GLU A 212 10.03 -5.85 -26.09
C GLU A 212 10.11 -4.99 -24.83
N LEU A 213 8.97 -4.48 -24.34
CA LEU A 213 8.90 -3.72 -23.07
C LEU A 213 9.33 -4.54 -21.86
N CYS A 214 9.00 -5.84 -21.82
CA CYS A 214 9.51 -6.73 -20.78
C CYS A 214 11.03 -6.89 -20.85
N ARG A 215 11.60 -7.06 -22.06
CA ARG A 215 13.05 -7.17 -22.27
C ARG A 215 13.77 -5.89 -21.89
N GLU A 216 13.26 -4.74 -22.31
CA GLU A 216 13.79 -3.43 -21.93
C GLU A 216 13.82 -3.27 -20.39
N LEU A 217 12.74 -3.65 -19.73
CA LEU A 217 12.63 -3.55 -18.28
C LEU A 217 13.70 -4.40 -17.57
N ILE A 218 13.86 -5.67 -17.94
CA ILE A 218 14.80 -6.58 -17.27
C ILE A 218 16.26 -6.32 -17.65
N SER A 219 16.53 -5.74 -18.83
CA SER A 219 17.88 -5.40 -19.27
C SER A 219 18.37 -4.05 -18.75
N SER A 220 17.51 -3.22 -18.20
CA SER A 220 17.87 -1.90 -17.65
C SER A 220 18.79 -2.05 -16.45
N GLU A 221 20.07 -1.66 -16.59
CA GLU A 221 21.06 -1.69 -15.51
C GLU A 221 20.60 -0.82 -14.32
N LYS A 222 20.03 0.36 -14.59
CA LYS A 222 19.50 1.27 -13.58
C LYS A 222 18.42 0.60 -12.74
N GLU A 223 17.37 0.04 -13.39
CA GLU A 223 16.25 -0.62 -12.69
C GLU A 223 16.74 -1.82 -11.87
N ARG A 224 17.69 -2.57 -12.39
CA ARG A 224 18.29 -3.71 -11.69
C ARG A 224 19.11 -3.28 -10.48
N ALA A 225 19.92 -2.24 -10.61
CA ALA A 225 20.72 -1.71 -9.49
C ALA A 225 19.83 -1.17 -8.37
N GLU A 226 18.79 -0.41 -8.73
CA GLU A 226 17.78 0.08 -7.77
C GLU A 226 17.08 -1.09 -7.08
N HIS A 227 16.67 -2.10 -7.83
CA HIS A 227 15.99 -3.27 -7.29
C HIS A 227 16.86 -4.08 -6.33
N LEU A 228 18.15 -4.27 -6.66
CA LEU A 228 19.12 -4.92 -5.78
C LEU A 228 19.24 -4.21 -4.42
N MET A 229 19.32 -2.89 -4.45
CA MET A 229 19.39 -2.08 -3.22
C MET A 229 18.11 -2.25 -2.38
N LEU A 230 16.93 -2.26 -3.00
CA LEU A 230 15.67 -2.50 -2.29
C LEU A 230 15.59 -3.91 -1.70
N VAL A 231 16.02 -4.93 -2.44
CA VAL A 231 16.08 -6.31 -1.94
C VAL A 231 17.00 -6.42 -0.73
N ASP A 232 18.16 -5.75 -0.76
CA ASP A 232 19.10 -5.79 0.37
C ASP A 232 18.53 -5.06 1.60
N LEU A 233 17.84 -3.95 1.40
CA LEU A 233 17.14 -3.24 2.46
C LEU A 233 16.07 -4.12 3.12
N GLU A 234 15.24 -4.82 2.33
CA GLU A 234 14.22 -5.74 2.83
C GLU A 234 14.84 -6.96 3.54
N ARG A 235 15.97 -7.50 3.04
CA ARG A 235 16.73 -8.55 3.72
C ARG A 235 17.21 -8.09 5.09
N ASN A 236 17.76 -6.89 5.18
CA ASN A 236 18.21 -6.29 6.43
C ASN A 236 17.05 -6.14 7.42
N ASP A 237 15.91 -5.62 6.99
CA ASP A 237 14.72 -5.45 7.83
C ASP A 237 14.23 -6.81 8.38
N LEU A 238 14.10 -7.83 7.53
CA LEU A 238 13.67 -9.17 7.94
C LEU A 238 14.68 -9.86 8.87
N SER A 239 15.99 -9.62 8.70
CA SER A 239 17.04 -10.23 9.51
C SER A 239 16.90 -9.92 11.01
N ARG A 240 16.31 -8.76 11.33
CA ARG A 240 16.07 -8.31 12.72
C ARG A 240 15.13 -9.25 13.48
N VAL A 241 14.17 -9.88 12.80
CA VAL A 241 13.12 -10.71 13.40
C VAL A 241 13.21 -12.19 13.02
N CYS A 242 14.01 -12.55 12.03
CA CYS A 242 14.17 -13.91 11.55
C CYS A 242 15.25 -14.70 12.30
N GLU A 243 15.13 -16.03 12.25
CA GLU A 243 16.18 -16.95 12.69
C GLU A 243 17.44 -16.71 11.86
N PHE A 244 18.62 -16.83 12.49
CA PHE A 244 19.89 -16.61 11.81
C PHE A 244 20.04 -17.56 10.60
N GLY A 245 20.49 -17.01 9.47
CA GLY A 245 20.69 -17.75 8.21
C GLY A 245 19.40 -18.17 7.51
N SER A 246 18.20 -17.80 8.02
CA SER A 246 16.93 -18.18 7.38
C SER A 246 16.43 -17.18 6.33
N VAL A 247 16.98 -15.96 6.29
CA VAL A 247 16.59 -14.95 5.32
C VAL A 247 17.21 -15.25 3.96
N LYS A 248 16.37 -15.35 2.93
CA LYS A 248 16.77 -15.67 1.57
C LYS A 248 15.90 -14.91 0.55
N VAL A 249 16.40 -14.85 -0.67
CA VAL A 249 15.65 -14.34 -1.81
C VAL A 249 15.17 -15.56 -2.61
N ASP A 250 13.88 -15.88 -2.47
CA ASP A 250 13.27 -17.05 -3.12
C ASP A 250 13.07 -16.85 -4.61
N GLU A 251 12.71 -15.60 -5.00
CA GLU A 251 12.54 -15.15 -6.38
C GLU A 251 13.32 -13.86 -6.57
N MET A 252 14.12 -13.78 -7.63
CA MET A 252 14.98 -12.66 -7.90
C MET A 252 14.68 -12.06 -9.26
N MET A 253 14.23 -10.80 -9.29
CA MET A 253 13.99 -10.02 -10.52
C MET A 253 13.07 -10.73 -11.52
N VAL A 254 11.97 -11.31 -11.05
CA VAL A 254 10.95 -11.90 -11.93
C VAL A 254 10.06 -10.80 -12.50
N ILE A 255 9.58 -10.99 -13.74
CA ILE A 255 8.60 -10.10 -14.35
C ILE A 255 7.19 -10.54 -13.96
N GLU A 256 6.47 -9.67 -13.27
CA GLU A 256 5.04 -9.81 -13.04
C GLU A 256 4.25 -8.91 -13.99
N SER A 257 3.35 -9.52 -14.76
CA SER A 257 2.51 -8.83 -15.73
C SER A 257 1.10 -8.65 -15.17
N TYR A 258 0.68 -7.40 -15.02
CA TYR A 258 -0.69 -7.02 -14.66
C TYR A 258 -1.46 -6.50 -15.87
N SER A 259 -2.71 -6.14 -15.69
CA SER A 259 -3.59 -5.69 -16.80
C SER A 259 -3.05 -4.48 -17.56
N HIS A 260 -2.26 -3.62 -16.91
CA HIS A 260 -1.81 -2.34 -17.48
C HIS A 260 -0.30 -2.14 -17.44
N VAL A 261 0.43 -2.94 -16.69
CA VAL A 261 1.85 -2.75 -16.45
C VAL A 261 2.60 -4.08 -16.26
N HIS A 262 3.90 -4.04 -16.52
CA HIS A 262 4.90 -5.03 -16.10
C HIS A 262 5.74 -4.45 -14.98
N HIS A 263 6.08 -5.27 -13.99
CA HIS A 263 6.97 -4.91 -12.89
C HIS A 263 8.11 -5.91 -12.75
N ILE A 264 9.28 -5.44 -12.30
CA ILE A 264 10.30 -6.32 -11.72
C ILE A 264 9.96 -6.52 -10.24
N VAL A 265 9.91 -7.77 -9.83
CA VAL A 265 9.55 -8.16 -8.47
C VAL A 265 10.55 -9.18 -7.95
N SER A 266 10.90 -9.10 -6.68
CA SER A 266 11.63 -10.15 -5.96
C SER A 266 10.84 -10.58 -4.73
N ASN A 267 11.06 -11.80 -4.25
CA ASN A 267 10.50 -12.26 -2.98
C ASN A 267 11.62 -12.49 -1.98
N VAL A 268 11.58 -11.75 -0.87
CA VAL A 268 12.48 -11.95 0.27
C VAL A 268 11.71 -12.65 1.36
N SER A 269 12.18 -13.79 1.80
CA SER A 269 11.53 -14.60 2.83
C SER A 269 12.47 -14.96 3.96
N GLY A 270 11.87 -15.34 5.11
CA GLY A 270 12.60 -15.83 6.26
C GLY A 270 11.69 -16.58 7.22
N LYS A 271 12.28 -17.21 8.22
CA LYS A 271 11.56 -17.89 9.31
C LYS A 271 11.67 -17.04 10.56
N ILE A 272 10.55 -16.53 11.10
CA ILE A 272 10.57 -15.71 12.30
C ILE A 272 11.03 -16.51 13.53
N LYS A 273 11.74 -15.84 14.46
CA LYS A 273 12.12 -16.38 15.77
C LYS A 273 10.86 -16.73 16.57
N LYS A 274 10.93 -17.75 17.43
CA LYS A 274 9.76 -18.32 18.15
C LYS A 274 8.95 -17.32 18.97
N HIS A 275 9.57 -16.29 19.51
CA HIS A 275 8.94 -15.33 20.45
C HIS A 275 8.66 -13.95 19.85
N VAL A 276 8.82 -13.79 18.54
CA VAL A 276 8.54 -12.51 17.86
C VAL A 276 7.04 -12.27 17.85
N LYS A 277 6.66 -11.08 18.29
CA LYS A 277 5.26 -10.59 18.30
C LYS A 277 4.99 -9.76 17.05
N PRO A 278 3.71 -9.62 16.63
CA PRO A 278 3.36 -8.79 15.46
C PRO A 278 3.89 -7.35 15.53
N GLY A 279 3.87 -6.71 16.71
CA GLY A 279 4.43 -5.37 16.87
C GLY A 279 5.93 -5.28 16.59
N GLN A 280 6.71 -6.33 16.90
CA GLN A 280 8.13 -6.39 16.59
C GLN A 280 8.39 -6.57 15.09
N ILE A 281 7.51 -7.31 14.39
CA ILE A 281 7.57 -7.43 12.93
C ILE A 281 7.31 -6.06 12.30
N ILE A 282 6.22 -5.38 12.70
CA ILE A 282 5.89 -4.04 12.22
C ILE A 282 7.07 -3.08 12.48
N SER A 283 7.61 -3.05 13.69
CA SER A 283 8.75 -2.19 14.04
C SER A 283 10.02 -2.48 13.22
N ALA A 284 10.19 -3.71 12.73
CA ALA A 284 11.34 -4.07 11.91
C ALA A 284 11.21 -3.58 10.46
N VAL A 285 9.99 -3.62 9.88
CA VAL A 285 9.79 -3.36 8.44
C VAL A 285 9.15 -2.00 8.14
N PHE A 286 8.47 -1.36 9.12
CA PHE A 286 7.73 -0.12 8.90
C PHE A 286 8.57 1.13 9.16
N PRO A 287 8.42 2.18 8.31
CA PRO A 287 7.77 2.15 6.99
C PRO A 287 8.59 1.36 5.98
N GLY A 288 7.95 0.92 4.89
CA GLY A 288 8.61 0.11 3.86
C GLY A 288 9.81 0.80 3.24
N GLY A 289 10.81 0.01 2.84
CA GLY A 289 12.02 0.52 2.21
C GLY A 289 11.77 1.16 0.86
N THR A 290 10.90 0.55 0.05
CA THR A 290 10.54 0.99 -1.30
C THR A 290 9.92 2.39 -1.37
N ILE A 291 9.31 2.85 -0.26
CA ILE A 291 8.60 4.15 -0.18
C ILE A 291 9.31 5.18 0.72
N THR A 292 10.46 4.85 1.25
CA THR A 292 11.31 5.74 2.05
C THR A 292 12.64 6.02 1.35
N GLY A 293 13.53 5.06 1.32
CA GLY A 293 14.84 5.13 0.71
C GLY A 293 15.93 4.50 1.57
N CYS A 294 17.18 4.70 1.18
CA CYS A 294 18.35 4.09 1.82
C CYS A 294 19.48 5.11 2.08
N PRO A 295 20.04 5.22 3.29
CA PRO A 295 19.62 4.62 4.56
C PRO A 295 18.24 5.13 5.05
N LYS A 296 17.39 4.24 5.55
CA LYS A 296 15.97 4.52 5.83
C LYS A 296 15.76 5.74 6.74
N ILE A 297 16.42 5.81 7.89
CA ILE A 297 16.23 6.88 8.89
C ILE A 297 16.59 8.24 8.27
N ARG A 298 17.75 8.36 7.65
CA ARG A 298 18.19 9.62 7.05
C ARG A 298 17.27 10.07 5.90
N CYS A 299 16.79 9.14 5.10
CA CYS A 299 15.81 9.45 4.06
C CYS A 299 14.51 10.02 4.64
N ILE A 300 14.00 9.46 5.74
CA ILE A 300 12.77 9.94 6.39
C ILE A 300 12.96 11.39 6.89
N GLU A 301 14.10 11.73 7.48
CA GLU A 301 14.41 13.10 7.92
C GLU A 301 14.43 14.07 6.73
N ILE A 302 15.19 13.74 5.68
CA ILE A 302 15.31 14.57 4.46
C ILE A 302 13.94 14.76 3.80
N LEU A 303 13.13 13.71 3.69
CA LEU A 303 11.79 13.79 3.12
C LEU A 303 10.88 14.70 3.97
N GLY A 304 10.96 14.63 5.30
CA GLY A 304 10.26 15.54 6.20
C GLY A 304 10.66 17.01 6.00
N GLU A 305 11.96 17.29 5.84
CA GLU A 305 12.50 18.62 5.57
C GLU A 305 12.03 19.20 4.22
N LEU A 306 11.96 18.36 3.19
CA LEU A 306 11.59 18.77 1.83
C LEU A 306 10.09 18.91 1.65
N GLU A 307 9.30 17.89 2.05
CA GLU A 307 7.86 17.87 1.86
C GLU A 307 7.13 18.86 2.80
N LYS A 308 7.67 19.09 4.02
CA LYS A 308 7.17 20.04 5.04
C LYS A 308 5.73 19.80 5.51
N VAL A 309 5.11 18.72 5.10
CA VAL A 309 3.75 18.31 5.47
C VAL A 309 3.78 16.81 5.70
N GLY A 310 3.13 16.35 6.78
CA GLY A 310 3.03 14.93 7.08
C GLY A 310 2.35 14.14 5.96
N ARG A 311 2.68 12.87 5.88
CA ARG A 311 2.16 11.97 4.83
C ARG A 311 0.83 11.32 5.21
N GLY A 312 0.58 11.15 6.52
CA GLY A 312 -0.61 10.49 7.05
C GLY A 312 -0.75 9.05 6.54
N PRO A 313 -1.90 8.71 5.91
CA PRO A 313 -2.08 7.39 5.31
C PRO A 313 -1.13 7.08 4.15
N TYR A 314 -0.71 8.08 3.38
CA TYR A 314 0.21 7.86 2.27
C TYR A 314 1.53 7.27 2.77
N THR A 315 1.95 6.15 2.18
CA THR A 315 3.11 5.36 2.61
C THR A 315 3.01 4.74 4.02
N GLY A 316 1.84 4.87 4.64
CA GLY A 316 1.43 4.06 5.78
C GLY A 316 0.97 2.66 5.36
N SER A 317 0.14 2.02 6.18
CA SER A 317 -0.28 0.62 5.93
C SER A 317 -1.69 0.33 6.39
N LEU A 318 -2.34 -0.62 5.70
CA LEU A 318 -3.55 -1.31 6.13
C LEU A 318 -3.31 -2.81 6.12
N GLY A 319 -4.02 -3.54 6.97
CA GLY A 319 -3.93 -4.98 6.97
C GLY A 319 -4.68 -5.63 8.10
N TYR A 320 -4.36 -6.89 8.35
CA TYR A 320 -4.95 -7.67 9.42
C TYR A 320 -3.93 -8.58 10.10
N ILE A 321 -4.25 -8.92 11.33
CA ILE A 321 -3.55 -9.93 12.13
C ILE A 321 -4.60 -10.94 12.58
N ASN A 322 -4.40 -12.20 12.27
CA ASN A 322 -5.29 -13.28 12.67
C ASN A 322 -5.12 -13.64 14.15
N ASN A 323 -6.13 -14.30 14.72
CA ASN A 323 -6.09 -14.84 16.08
C ASN A 323 -4.92 -15.78 16.35
N TYR A 324 -4.44 -16.47 15.32
CA TYR A 324 -3.28 -17.39 15.41
C TYR A 324 -1.94 -16.74 15.04
N GLY A 325 -1.92 -15.41 14.82
CA GLY A 325 -0.71 -14.61 14.65
C GLY A 325 -0.23 -14.42 13.23
N ASP A 326 -0.84 -15.06 12.22
CA ASP A 326 -0.56 -14.75 10.81
C ASP A 326 -1.06 -13.34 10.50
N LEU A 327 -0.40 -12.65 9.57
CA LEU A 327 -0.72 -11.28 9.20
C LEU A 327 -0.49 -11.05 7.69
N ASP A 328 -1.19 -10.08 7.15
CA ASP A 328 -0.95 -9.54 5.79
C ASP A 328 -1.20 -8.04 5.81
N ILE A 329 -0.18 -7.27 5.48
CA ILE A 329 -0.13 -5.81 5.61
C ILE A 329 0.40 -5.22 4.32
N ASN A 330 -0.31 -4.23 3.77
CA ASN A 330 0.07 -3.52 2.55
C ASN A 330 0.85 -2.24 2.83
N ILE A 331 1.34 -1.61 1.77
CA ILE A 331 1.81 -0.22 1.74
C ILE A 331 0.71 0.65 1.13
N LEU A 332 0.34 1.75 1.78
CA LEU A 332 -0.69 2.65 1.28
C LEU A 332 -0.13 3.62 0.23
N ILE A 333 0.01 3.13 -0.99
CA ILE A 333 0.22 3.93 -2.20
C ILE A 333 -1.01 3.82 -3.12
N ARG A 334 -1.11 4.64 -4.13
CA ARG A 334 -2.33 4.71 -4.98
C ARG A 334 -3.59 4.90 -4.14
N THR A 335 -3.48 5.80 -3.17
CA THR A 335 -4.45 5.99 -2.08
C THR A 335 -4.98 7.41 -2.10
N MET A 336 -6.29 7.54 -1.95
CA MET A 336 -7.01 8.80 -1.74
C MET A 336 -7.49 8.88 -0.30
N ILE A 337 -7.45 10.08 0.29
CA ILE A 337 -7.93 10.36 1.63
C ILE A 337 -9.04 11.38 1.51
N ARG A 338 -10.22 11.10 2.07
CA ARG A 338 -11.36 12.00 2.06
C ARG A 338 -11.75 12.41 3.46
N GLU A 339 -11.91 13.72 3.68
CA GLU A 339 -12.43 14.32 4.90
C GLU A 339 -13.54 15.30 4.54
N GLY A 340 -14.78 14.86 4.67
CA GLY A 340 -15.95 15.64 4.24
C GLY A 340 -15.95 15.91 2.74
N GLU A 341 -15.77 17.17 2.34
CA GLU A 341 -15.66 17.57 0.94
C GLU A 341 -14.22 17.65 0.43
N ASN A 342 -13.23 17.55 1.31
CA ASN A 342 -11.83 17.53 0.91
C ASN A 342 -11.42 16.14 0.51
N LEU A 343 -10.69 16.00 -0.58
CA LEU A 343 -10.08 14.77 -1.02
C LEU A 343 -8.65 15.08 -1.43
N SER A 344 -7.72 14.27 -0.96
CA SER A 344 -6.31 14.40 -1.29
C SER A 344 -5.74 13.07 -1.78
N LEU A 345 -4.67 13.14 -2.56
CA LEU A 345 -3.85 12.00 -2.95
C LEU A 345 -2.39 12.43 -3.09
N ARG A 346 -1.50 11.48 -2.90
CA ARG A 346 -0.06 11.66 -3.15
C ARG A 346 0.44 10.59 -4.12
N ALA A 347 1.46 10.96 -4.89
CA ALA A 347 2.23 10.04 -5.71
C ALA A 347 3.70 10.44 -5.66
N GLY A 348 4.60 9.48 -5.55
CA GLY A 348 6.03 9.70 -5.43
C GLY A 348 6.85 8.77 -6.32
N GLY A 349 8.13 9.04 -6.39
CA GLY A 349 9.13 8.24 -7.09
C GLY A 349 10.46 8.21 -6.34
N GLY A 350 11.25 7.16 -6.57
CA GLY A 350 12.60 7.02 -6.04
C GLY A 350 13.57 7.91 -6.78
N ILE A 351 14.20 8.84 -6.07
CA ILE A 351 15.21 9.74 -6.61
C ILE A 351 16.58 9.13 -6.37
N VAL A 352 17.33 8.95 -7.41
CA VAL A 352 18.72 8.43 -7.42
C VAL A 352 19.67 9.41 -8.08
N ALA A 353 20.97 9.14 -8.07
CA ALA A 353 22.00 10.04 -8.61
C ALA A 353 21.75 10.45 -10.08
N ASP A 354 21.28 9.52 -10.89
CA ASP A 354 21.01 9.73 -12.33
C ASP A 354 19.59 10.27 -12.61
N SER A 355 18.83 10.62 -11.59
CA SER A 355 17.47 11.14 -11.75
C SER A 355 17.47 12.48 -12.47
N ILE A 356 16.55 12.59 -13.44
CA ILE A 356 16.32 13.85 -14.19
C ILE A 356 15.05 14.49 -13.64
N PRO A 357 15.10 15.71 -13.06
CA PRO A 357 13.99 16.32 -12.36
C PRO A 357 12.68 16.39 -13.15
N GLU A 358 12.75 16.62 -14.45
CA GLU A 358 11.60 16.65 -15.36
C GLU A 358 10.96 15.26 -15.49
N LYS A 359 11.76 14.22 -15.66
CA LYS A 359 11.31 12.82 -15.81
C LYS A 359 10.68 12.32 -14.50
N GLU A 360 11.31 12.58 -13.37
CA GLU A 360 10.76 12.22 -12.05
C GLU A 360 9.41 12.91 -11.79
N THR A 361 9.28 14.17 -12.21
CA THR A 361 8.02 14.90 -12.11
C THR A 361 6.93 14.29 -13.00
N GLN A 362 7.27 13.86 -14.22
CA GLN A 362 6.35 13.16 -15.14
C GLN A 362 5.96 11.79 -14.57
N GLU A 363 6.88 11.07 -13.92
CA GLU A 363 6.61 9.79 -13.27
C GLU A 363 5.58 9.93 -12.16
N THR A 364 5.67 10.96 -11.31
CA THR A 364 4.64 11.21 -10.29
C THR A 364 3.26 11.44 -10.92
N GLU A 365 3.18 12.13 -12.06
CA GLU A 365 1.93 12.33 -12.80
C GLU A 365 1.39 11.01 -13.38
N ALA A 366 2.25 10.18 -13.94
CA ALA A 366 1.89 8.86 -14.45
C ALA A 366 1.35 7.97 -13.31
N LYS A 367 2.02 7.95 -12.15
CA LYS A 367 1.58 7.20 -10.95
C LYS A 367 0.26 7.72 -10.38
N ALA A 368 -0.02 9.01 -10.45
CA ALA A 368 -1.29 9.59 -10.03
C ALA A 368 -2.44 9.31 -11.02
N ASN A 369 -2.12 9.02 -12.30
CA ASN A 369 -3.11 9.01 -13.39
C ASN A 369 -4.26 8.02 -13.18
N GLY A 370 -4.01 6.82 -12.63
CA GLY A 370 -5.06 5.85 -12.30
C GLY A 370 -6.11 6.42 -11.35
N MET A 371 -5.66 7.12 -10.29
CA MET A 371 -6.53 7.80 -9.34
C MET A 371 -7.23 9.02 -9.99
N LEU A 372 -6.50 9.80 -10.78
CA LEU A 372 -7.07 10.95 -11.50
C LEU A 372 -8.13 10.53 -12.52
N LYS A 373 -7.95 9.39 -13.21
CA LYS A 373 -8.98 8.82 -14.10
C LYS A 373 -10.25 8.46 -13.32
N ALA A 374 -10.13 7.83 -12.14
CA ALA A 374 -11.27 7.53 -11.28
C ALA A 374 -12.09 8.79 -10.95
N LEU A 375 -11.41 9.92 -10.71
CA LEU A 375 -12.05 11.21 -10.44
C LEU A 375 -12.66 11.85 -11.71
N LYS A 376 -11.99 11.73 -12.85
CA LYS A 376 -12.48 12.27 -14.15
C LYS A 376 -13.73 11.54 -14.65
N GLU A 377 -13.80 10.24 -14.50
CA GLU A 377 -14.97 9.47 -14.94
C GLU A 377 -16.25 9.79 -14.16
N ILE A 378 -16.15 10.34 -12.96
CA ILE A 378 -17.26 10.92 -12.23
C ILE A 378 -17.62 12.30 -12.82
N TYR A 379 -16.66 12.96 -13.44
CA TYR A 379 -16.77 14.32 -13.96
C TYR A 379 -17.33 14.38 -15.39
N PHE A 380 -17.09 13.36 -16.24
CA PHE A 380 -17.32 13.42 -17.69
C PHE A 380 -18.44 12.50 -18.23
N GLN A 381 -19.31 11.93 -17.40
CA GLN A 381 -20.45 11.15 -17.90
C GLN A 381 -21.78 11.76 -17.53
#